data_3742083872d4314d64d55c6a8c7ce4ce
#
_entry.id   3742083872d4314d64d55c6a8c7ce4ce
#
_cell.length_a   1.000
_cell.length_b   1.000
_cell.length_c   1.000
_cell.angle_alpha   90.00
_cell.angle_beta   90.00
_cell.angle_gamma   90.00
#
_symmetry.space_group_name_H-M   'P 1'
#
loop_
_entity.id
_entity.type
_entity.pdbx_description
1 polymer ?
#
loop_
_entity_poly.entity_id
_entity_poly.type
_entity_poly.pdbx_seq_one_letter_code
_entity_poly.pdbx_strand_id
1 'polypeptide(L)'
;MFLHDAYGGHGGISRNNRDVLDALVHDPRVEQILALPRIAGDGSEAIPAKVDWRVAAAGGTRAFLAESLRAVAATRPDLILAAHIRLLPVAYLAKLATGAPLWLFIYGIDAWDRPKNPLLTWLARRADRVISISEVTTARFQDWAHLPAERFRLLPCTVDLDRFRPGLRDPALAERYGLAGKRVLFTFGRLVSEQRAKGMDEVMQAMPGLLSDHPDLVYLIGGTGPDRPRLEAKAKDLGLADHVIFTGRIAEEEKVAHYHLADAYVMPSRGEGMGIVILEAMAAGVPAMASAKDGSRETMRDGMLGPIVDPDDPASVAAGIRAALARPRGRPEGLDYFSRESFRQRLSGLLDEVADR
;
A
#
# COMPACT_ATOMS: atom_id res chain seq x y z
N MET A 1 13.65 11.16 10.55
CA MET A 1 12.90 10.63 9.39
C MET A 1 12.21 11.76 8.66
N PHE A 2 12.47 11.90 7.36
CA PHE A 2 11.79 12.82 6.46
C PHE A 2 10.66 12.07 5.76
N LEU A 3 9.43 12.58 5.82
CA LEU A 3 8.25 11.91 5.28
C LEU A 3 7.23 12.91 4.71
N HIS A 4 6.33 12.42 3.85
CA HIS A 4 5.23 13.25 3.36
C HIS A 4 4.20 13.45 4.47
N ASP A 5 3.67 12.36 4.96
CA ASP A 5 2.70 12.26 6.04
C ASP A 5 2.80 10.89 6.73
N ALA A 6 2.15 10.74 7.85
CA ALA A 6 1.90 9.47 8.53
C ALA A 6 0.61 9.60 9.37
N TYR A 7 0.68 10.22 10.54
CA TYR A 7 -0.46 10.41 11.44
C TYR A 7 -1.47 11.39 10.85
N GLY A 8 -2.74 10.97 10.75
CA GLY A 8 -3.81 11.73 10.10
C GLY A 8 -3.70 11.80 8.58
N GLY A 9 -2.75 11.09 7.97
CA GLY A 9 -2.62 10.98 6.52
C GLY A 9 -3.39 9.79 5.95
N HIS A 10 -3.72 9.84 4.66
CA HIS A 10 -4.49 8.81 3.98
C HIS A 10 -3.71 8.16 2.84
N GLY A 11 -3.95 6.87 2.62
CA GLY A 11 -3.34 6.09 1.53
C GLY A 11 -2.21 5.17 1.96
N GLY A 12 -1.71 4.38 1.00
CA GLY A 12 -0.74 3.30 1.26
C GLY A 12 0.60 3.78 1.82
N ILE A 13 1.15 4.88 1.27
CA ILE A 13 2.44 5.44 1.71
C ILE A 13 2.33 5.95 3.14
N SER A 14 1.27 6.72 3.44
CA SER A 14 1.01 7.23 4.78
C SER A 14 0.91 6.11 5.82
N ARG A 15 0.16 5.06 5.48
CA ARG A 15 0.03 3.88 6.33
C ARG A 15 1.38 3.18 6.54
N ASN A 16 2.13 2.93 5.47
CA ASN A 16 3.44 2.28 5.59
C ASN A 16 4.43 3.13 6.41
N ASN A 17 4.38 4.46 6.31
CA ASN A 17 5.17 5.35 7.16
C ASN A 17 4.83 5.18 8.64
N ARG A 18 3.52 5.00 8.99
CA ARG A 18 3.10 4.68 10.37
C ARG A 18 3.63 3.33 10.82
N ASP A 19 3.56 2.31 9.96
CA ASP A 19 4.04 0.97 10.28
C ASP A 19 5.58 0.98 10.52
N VAL A 20 6.33 1.77 9.74
CA VAL A 20 7.77 1.99 9.95
C VAL A 20 8.03 2.70 11.28
N LEU A 21 7.31 3.80 11.58
CA LEU A 21 7.45 4.52 12.83
C LEU A 21 7.08 3.64 14.03
N ASP A 22 6.00 2.86 13.94
CA ASP A 22 5.61 1.89 14.96
C ASP A 22 6.71 0.85 15.21
N ALA A 23 7.25 0.28 14.16
CA ALA A 23 8.32 -0.72 14.29
C ALA A 23 9.59 -0.12 14.93
N LEU A 24 9.97 1.11 14.55
CA LEU A 24 11.10 1.82 15.16
C LEU A 24 10.85 2.13 16.64
N VAL A 25 9.65 2.53 17.01
CA VAL A 25 9.27 2.81 18.44
C VAL A 25 9.43 1.58 19.31
N HIS A 26 9.14 0.39 18.77
CA HIS A 26 9.23 -0.88 19.50
C HIS A 26 10.65 -1.47 19.53
N ASP A 27 11.57 -0.97 18.72
CA ASP A 27 12.97 -1.42 18.79
C ASP A 27 13.66 -0.82 20.02
N PRO A 28 14.28 -1.63 20.90
CA PRO A 28 14.90 -1.14 22.13
C PRO A 28 16.14 -0.26 21.89
N ARG A 29 16.77 -0.36 20.71
CA ARG A 29 17.94 0.46 20.33
C ARG A 29 17.55 1.87 19.90
N VAL A 30 16.29 2.09 19.56
CA VAL A 30 15.78 3.39 19.14
C VAL A 30 15.33 4.17 20.36
N GLU A 31 16.08 5.18 20.74
CA GLU A 31 15.76 6.06 21.87
C GLU A 31 14.72 7.12 21.47
N GLN A 32 14.93 7.77 20.34
CA GLN A 32 14.07 8.87 19.84
C GLN A 32 13.99 8.86 18.32
N ILE A 33 12.84 9.25 17.80
CA ILE A 33 12.59 9.42 16.37
C ILE A 33 12.19 10.86 16.13
N LEU A 34 13.04 11.61 15.43
CA LEU A 34 12.71 12.94 14.93
C LEU A 34 11.98 12.79 13.58
N ALA A 35 10.70 13.09 13.56
CA ALA A 35 9.85 12.98 12.37
C ALA A 35 9.49 14.36 11.80
N LEU A 36 9.83 14.58 10.54
CA LEU A 36 9.69 15.84 9.82
C LEU A 36 8.68 15.66 8.66
N PRO A 37 7.38 15.88 8.90
CA PRO A 37 6.34 15.70 7.89
C PRO A 37 6.26 16.92 6.95
N ARG A 38 5.89 16.67 5.69
CA ARG A 38 5.52 17.72 4.73
C ARG A 38 4.06 18.16 4.87
N ILE A 39 3.22 17.28 5.41
CA ILE A 39 1.80 17.48 5.68
C ILE A 39 1.58 17.08 7.13
N ALA A 40 0.94 17.97 7.90
CA ALA A 40 0.77 17.76 9.34
C ALA A 40 -0.21 16.62 9.70
N GLY A 41 -1.12 16.28 8.79
CA GLY A 41 -2.27 15.44 9.10
C GLY A 41 -3.40 16.23 9.81
N ASP A 42 -4.46 15.54 10.16
CA ASP A 42 -5.65 16.12 10.79
C ASP A 42 -5.63 16.07 12.34
N GLY A 43 -4.57 15.48 12.91
CA GLY A 43 -4.42 15.36 14.37
C GLY A 43 -5.30 14.28 15.01
N SER A 44 -5.95 13.44 14.22
CA SER A 44 -6.89 12.41 14.73
C SER A 44 -6.20 11.22 15.40
N GLU A 45 -4.91 11.02 15.15
CA GLU A 45 -4.16 9.87 15.66
C GLU A 45 -3.17 10.26 16.76
N ALA A 46 -3.05 9.41 17.79
CA ALA A 46 -2.09 9.59 18.86
C ALA A 46 -0.66 9.35 18.36
N ILE A 47 0.25 10.23 18.70
CA ILE A 47 1.68 10.14 18.35
C ILE A 47 2.40 9.42 19.49
N PRO A 48 3.16 8.34 19.21
CA PRO A 48 3.94 7.62 20.23
C PRO A 48 4.99 8.50 20.93
N ALA A 49 5.22 8.28 22.22
CA ALA A 49 6.11 9.10 23.04
C ALA A 49 7.55 9.23 22.52
N LYS A 50 8.09 8.18 21.86
CA LYS A 50 9.44 8.23 21.25
C LYS A 50 9.48 9.09 19.97
N VAL A 51 8.34 9.51 19.39
CA VAL A 51 8.26 10.26 18.14
C VAL A 51 8.12 11.76 18.41
N ASP A 52 9.16 12.52 18.15
CA ASP A 52 9.12 13.97 18.08
C ASP A 52 8.57 14.40 16.71
N TRP A 53 7.26 14.64 16.65
CA TRP A 53 6.54 14.99 15.44
C TRP A 53 6.55 16.50 15.20
N ARG A 54 7.43 16.96 14.30
CA ARG A 54 7.69 18.39 14.07
C ARG A 54 6.68 19.00 13.09
N VAL A 55 5.48 19.32 13.56
CA VAL A 55 4.41 19.94 12.76
C VAL A 55 4.86 21.24 12.07
N ALA A 56 5.78 22.00 12.69
CA ALA A 56 6.34 23.20 12.09
C ALA A 56 6.98 22.96 10.72
N ALA A 57 7.44 21.75 10.42
CA ALA A 57 7.96 21.37 9.11
C ALA A 57 6.88 21.38 8.02
N ALA A 58 5.60 21.20 8.35
CA ALA A 58 4.49 21.15 7.39
C ALA A 58 4.04 22.54 6.87
N GLY A 59 4.61 23.64 7.35
CA GLY A 59 4.29 25.02 6.95
C GLY A 59 4.76 25.44 5.55
N GLY A 60 5.05 24.49 4.65
CA GLY A 60 5.50 24.73 3.30
C GLY A 60 7.00 24.45 3.10
N THR A 61 7.51 24.67 1.88
CA THR A 61 8.89 24.27 1.52
C THR A 61 9.98 24.98 2.34
N ARG A 62 9.81 26.28 2.61
CA ARG A 62 10.77 27.06 3.41
C ARG A 62 10.76 26.62 4.86
N ALA A 63 9.58 26.43 5.45
CA ALA A 63 9.42 25.97 6.82
C ALA A 63 10.01 24.54 6.97
N PHE A 64 9.72 23.64 6.03
CA PHE A 64 10.28 22.30 6.00
C PHE A 64 11.81 22.32 6.01
N LEU A 65 12.43 23.13 5.13
CA LEU A 65 13.90 23.24 5.06
C LEU A 65 14.49 23.81 6.34
N ALA A 66 13.92 24.92 6.85
CA ALA A 66 14.41 25.56 8.06
C ALA A 66 14.31 24.66 9.29
N GLU A 67 13.15 23.98 9.46
CA GLU A 67 12.95 23.06 10.58
C GLU A 67 13.84 21.83 10.48
N SER A 68 14.03 21.30 9.25
CA SER A 68 14.92 20.17 8.99
C SER A 68 16.36 20.51 9.38
N LEU A 69 16.88 21.68 8.98
CA LEU A 69 18.24 22.09 9.31
C LEU A 69 18.43 22.32 10.81
N ARG A 70 17.46 22.98 11.48
CA ARG A 70 17.51 23.16 12.94
C ARG A 70 17.53 21.83 13.67
N ALA A 71 16.64 20.94 13.29
CA ALA A 71 16.44 19.65 13.91
C ALA A 71 17.70 18.76 13.76
N VAL A 72 18.25 18.66 12.55
CA VAL A 72 19.47 17.91 12.28
C VAL A 72 20.68 18.46 13.06
N ALA A 73 20.82 19.79 13.13
CA ALA A 73 21.89 20.42 13.90
C ALA A 73 21.79 20.15 15.42
N ALA A 74 20.56 20.05 15.93
CA ALA A 74 20.32 19.83 17.35
C ALA A 74 20.47 18.35 17.79
N THR A 75 20.17 17.37 16.92
CA THR A 75 19.99 15.97 17.34
C THR A 75 21.15 15.03 16.94
N ARG A 76 21.93 15.37 15.89
CA ARG A 76 22.98 14.49 15.35
C ARG A 76 22.53 13.03 15.22
N PRO A 77 21.57 12.74 14.31
CA PRO A 77 20.97 11.41 14.18
C PRO A 77 21.99 10.36 13.74
N ASP A 78 21.84 9.13 14.23
CA ASP A 78 22.66 7.97 13.83
C ASP A 78 22.20 7.39 12.49
N LEU A 79 20.93 7.66 12.09
CA LEU A 79 20.34 7.19 10.85
C LEU A 79 19.37 8.22 10.27
N ILE A 80 19.45 8.44 8.97
CA ILE A 80 18.57 9.32 8.21
C ILE A 80 17.67 8.47 7.31
N LEU A 81 16.36 8.59 7.49
CA LEU A 81 15.36 7.93 6.66
C LEU A 81 14.65 8.96 5.77
N ALA A 82 14.69 8.76 4.44
CA ALA A 82 13.92 9.51 3.47
C ALA A 82 12.76 8.62 2.97
N ALA A 83 11.55 8.91 3.41
CA ALA A 83 10.36 8.12 3.08
C ALA A 83 9.72 8.53 1.73
N HIS A 84 10.44 9.13 0.84
CA HIS A 84 10.06 9.41 -0.54
C HIS A 84 11.23 10.06 -1.29
N ILE A 85 11.32 9.80 -2.59
CA ILE A 85 12.41 10.28 -3.47
C ILE A 85 12.52 11.81 -3.50
N ARG A 86 11.38 12.52 -3.40
CA ARG A 86 11.35 14.00 -3.39
C ARG A 86 11.92 14.63 -2.12
N LEU A 87 12.14 13.84 -1.07
CA LEU A 87 12.72 14.30 0.20
C LEU A 87 14.24 14.16 0.23
N LEU A 88 14.83 13.51 -0.77
CA LEU A 88 16.26 13.31 -0.89
C LEU A 88 17.10 14.60 -0.82
N PRO A 89 16.70 15.76 -1.39
CA PRO A 89 17.53 16.96 -1.30
C PRO A 89 17.82 17.37 0.14
N VAL A 90 16.81 17.35 1.01
CA VAL A 90 16.97 17.71 2.42
C VAL A 90 17.65 16.59 3.20
N ALA A 91 17.28 15.34 2.95
CA ALA A 91 17.87 14.18 3.59
C ALA A 91 19.38 14.05 3.28
N TYR A 92 19.79 14.37 2.05
CA TYR A 92 21.19 14.36 1.67
C TYR A 92 22.00 15.49 2.31
N LEU A 93 21.42 16.69 2.46
CA LEU A 93 22.05 17.76 3.23
C LEU A 93 22.24 17.35 4.70
N ALA A 94 21.26 16.69 5.29
CA ALA A 94 21.38 16.12 6.64
C ALA A 94 22.52 15.10 6.72
N LYS A 95 22.62 14.18 5.73
CA LYS A 95 23.75 13.23 5.64
C LYS A 95 25.10 13.94 5.58
N LEU A 96 25.25 14.99 4.77
CA LEU A 96 26.51 15.75 4.66
C LEU A 96 26.85 16.46 5.97
N ALA A 97 25.86 16.96 6.69
CA ALA A 97 26.07 17.69 7.95
C ALA A 97 26.44 16.77 9.13
N THR A 98 25.94 15.54 9.14
CA THR A 98 26.08 14.62 10.30
C THR A 98 27.00 13.43 10.06
N GLY A 99 27.21 13.04 8.80
CA GLY A 99 27.89 11.79 8.42
C GLY A 99 27.02 10.54 8.58
N ALA A 100 25.78 10.66 9.08
CA ALA A 100 24.89 9.53 9.29
C ALA A 100 24.46 8.86 7.96
N PRO A 101 24.28 7.53 7.92
CA PRO A 101 23.81 6.82 6.74
C PRO A 101 22.41 7.28 6.34
N LEU A 102 22.19 7.37 5.03
CA LEU A 102 20.92 7.74 4.42
C LEU A 102 20.24 6.51 3.79
N TRP A 103 19.06 6.16 4.30
CA TRP A 103 18.20 5.12 3.73
C TRP A 103 17.03 5.76 2.99
N LEU A 104 16.81 5.33 1.76
CA LEU A 104 15.69 5.76 0.92
C LEU A 104 14.61 4.66 0.92
N PHE A 105 13.38 5.00 1.30
CA PHE A 105 12.22 4.12 1.12
C PHE A 105 11.56 4.39 -0.22
N ILE A 106 11.18 3.31 -0.92
CA ILE A 106 10.46 3.33 -2.20
C ILE A 106 9.24 2.43 -2.13
N TYR A 107 8.08 2.93 -2.61
CA TYR A 107 6.77 2.34 -2.38
C TYR A 107 6.04 1.87 -3.65
N GLY A 108 6.62 2.06 -4.83
CA GLY A 108 6.03 1.66 -6.10
C GLY A 108 6.06 2.78 -7.14
N ILE A 109 4.92 3.21 -7.63
CA ILE A 109 4.77 4.21 -8.72
C ILE A 109 5.59 5.50 -8.45
N ASP A 110 5.77 5.87 -7.19
CA ASP A 110 6.59 7.02 -6.78
C ASP A 110 8.07 6.91 -7.20
N ALA A 111 8.53 5.68 -7.48
CA ALA A 111 9.92 5.38 -7.76
C ALA A 111 10.14 4.50 -9.01
N TRP A 112 9.08 4.04 -9.70
CA TRP A 112 9.21 3.17 -10.86
C TRP A 112 9.83 3.86 -12.07
N ASP A 113 9.48 5.13 -12.28
CA ASP A 113 10.00 5.91 -13.39
C ASP A 113 11.13 6.83 -12.95
N ARG A 114 12.09 7.02 -13.85
CA ARG A 114 13.18 7.97 -13.64
C ARG A 114 12.61 9.38 -13.42
N PRO A 115 12.98 10.06 -12.31
CA PRO A 115 12.56 11.44 -12.08
C PRO A 115 12.97 12.38 -13.21
N LYS A 116 12.05 13.25 -13.63
CA LYS A 116 12.38 14.31 -14.64
C LYS A 116 13.49 15.23 -14.17
N ASN A 117 13.61 15.46 -12.86
CA ASN A 117 14.68 16.27 -12.29
C ASN A 117 15.94 15.41 -12.12
N PRO A 118 17.04 15.71 -12.86
CA PRO A 118 18.28 14.93 -12.80
C PRO A 118 18.96 14.95 -11.43
N LEU A 119 18.72 16.01 -10.62
CA LEU A 119 19.21 16.08 -9.26
C LEU A 119 18.65 14.93 -8.40
N LEU A 120 17.38 14.58 -8.54
CA LEU A 120 16.78 13.47 -7.79
C LEU A 120 17.39 12.13 -8.17
N THR A 121 17.68 11.91 -9.46
CA THR A 121 18.41 10.72 -9.92
C THR A 121 19.82 10.66 -9.31
N TRP A 122 20.51 11.78 -9.32
CA TRP A 122 21.86 11.88 -8.75
C TRP A 122 21.86 11.65 -7.23
N LEU A 123 20.88 12.18 -6.51
CA LEU A 123 20.70 11.99 -5.07
C LEU A 123 20.29 10.55 -4.73
N ALA A 124 19.39 9.95 -5.50
CA ALA A 124 18.97 8.57 -5.29
C ALA A 124 20.16 7.59 -5.30
N ARG A 125 21.12 7.83 -6.21
CA ARG A 125 22.37 7.05 -6.30
C ARG A 125 23.31 7.22 -5.11
N ARG A 126 23.02 8.15 -4.19
CA ARG A 126 23.82 8.44 -2.99
C ARG A 126 23.19 7.94 -1.70
N ALA A 127 22.04 7.31 -1.78
CA ALA A 127 21.48 6.57 -0.65
C ALA A 127 22.41 5.40 -0.30
N ASP A 128 22.68 5.21 0.98
CA ASP A 128 23.51 4.09 1.45
C ASP A 128 22.74 2.77 1.37
N ARG A 129 21.42 2.83 1.58
CA ARG A 129 20.48 1.73 1.37
C ARG A 129 19.22 2.23 0.71
N VAL A 130 18.59 1.36 -0.06
CA VAL A 130 17.25 1.54 -0.64
C VAL A 130 16.36 0.45 -0.08
N ILE A 131 15.36 0.85 0.69
CA ILE A 131 14.38 -0.04 1.31
C ILE A 131 13.17 -0.10 0.40
N SER A 132 12.93 -1.24 -0.20
CA SER A 132 11.84 -1.46 -1.15
C SER A 132 10.75 -2.35 -0.54
N ILE A 133 9.50 -2.05 -0.86
CA ILE A 133 8.37 -2.89 -0.41
C ILE A 133 8.20 -4.16 -1.23
N SER A 134 8.81 -4.25 -2.43
CA SER A 134 8.67 -5.39 -3.33
C SER A 134 9.86 -5.53 -4.27
N GLU A 135 10.10 -6.74 -4.79
CA GLU A 135 11.12 -6.99 -5.80
C GLU A 135 10.80 -6.30 -7.13
N VAL A 136 9.51 -6.24 -7.49
CA VAL A 136 9.05 -5.50 -8.68
C VAL A 136 9.43 -4.02 -8.57
N THR A 137 9.22 -3.41 -7.40
CA THR A 137 9.61 -2.01 -7.16
C THR A 137 11.12 -1.85 -7.20
N THR A 138 11.87 -2.80 -6.63
CA THR A 138 13.33 -2.82 -6.69
C THR A 138 13.82 -2.88 -8.14
N ALA A 139 13.31 -3.81 -8.94
CA ALA A 139 13.73 -3.99 -10.34
C ALA A 139 13.48 -2.72 -11.16
N ARG A 140 12.27 -2.17 -11.11
CA ARG A 140 11.91 -0.94 -11.84
C ARG A 140 12.74 0.28 -11.40
N PHE A 141 13.03 0.40 -10.10
CA PHE A 141 13.92 1.46 -9.61
C PHE A 141 15.35 1.26 -10.10
N GLN A 142 15.85 0.03 -10.10
CA GLN A 142 17.20 -0.32 -10.50
C GLN A 142 17.44 -0.07 -11.99
N ASP A 143 16.43 -0.24 -12.85
CA ASP A 143 16.50 0.03 -14.30
C ASP A 143 16.99 1.45 -14.63
N TRP A 144 16.68 2.43 -13.79
CA TRP A 144 17.14 3.81 -14.02
C TRP A 144 18.17 4.30 -12.98
N ALA A 145 18.18 3.74 -11.78
CA ALA A 145 19.11 4.17 -10.72
C ALA A 145 20.50 3.56 -10.89
N HIS A 146 20.60 2.33 -11.45
CA HIS A 146 21.84 1.60 -11.64
C HIS A 146 22.68 1.48 -10.37
N LEU A 147 22.05 1.13 -9.26
CA LEU A 147 22.72 0.90 -7.98
C LEU A 147 23.16 -0.57 -7.85
N PRO A 148 24.25 -0.85 -7.12
CA PRO A 148 24.63 -2.22 -6.78
C PRO A 148 23.52 -2.94 -5.99
N ALA A 149 23.34 -4.24 -6.26
CA ALA A 149 22.26 -5.05 -5.66
C ALA A 149 22.33 -5.08 -4.12
N GLU A 150 23.53 -5.06 -3.56
CA GLU A 150 23.78 -5.07 -2.11
C GLU A 150 23.28 -3.83 -1.36
N ARG A 151 22.89 -2.76 -2.08
CA ARG A 151 22.27 -1.58 -1.45
C ARG A 151 20.78 -1.75 -1.22
N PHE A 152 20.15 -2.72 -1.85
CA PHE A 152 18.70 -2.94 -1.71
C PHE A 152 18.39 -3.85 -0.53
N ARG A 153 17.31 -3.53 0.16
CA ARG A 153 16.72 -4.35 1.20
C ARG A 153 15.21 -4.41 0.99
N LEU A 154 14.63 -5.58 1.12
CA LEU A 154 13.19 -5.77 1.06
C LEU A 154 12.57 -5.61 2.45
N LEU A 155 11.55 -4.78 2.53
CA LEU A 155 10.70 -4.62 3.69
C LEU A 155 9.24 -4.59 3.21
N PRO A 156 8.62 -5.74 2.97
CA PRO A 156 7.24 -5.85 2.52
C PRO A 156 6.27 -5.16 3.47
N CYS A 157 5.21 -4.55 2.93
CA CYS A 157 4.17 -3.92 3.75
C CYS A 157 3.55 -4.92 4.72
N THR A 158 2.93 -4.39 5.77
CA THR A 158 2.28 -5.19 6.80
C THR A 158 0.77 -4.97 6.83
N VAL A 159 0.07 -5.86 7.50
CA VAL A 159 -1.36 -5.76 7.79
C VAL A 159 -1.62 -5.98 9.28
N ASP A 160 -2.57 -5.23 9.82
CA ASP A 160 -3.04 -5.39 11.20
C ASP A 160 -3.97 -6.60 11.29
N LEU A 161 -3.42 -7.75 11.68
CA LEU A 161 -4.16 -8.99 11.83
C LEU A 161 -5.15 -8.99 13.00
N ASP A 162 -5.02 -8.04 13.93
CA ASP A 162 -5.93 -7.88 15.06
C ASP A 162 -7.15 -7.04 14.69
N ARG A 163 -6.96 -6.07 13.84
CA ARG A 163 -8.03 -5.25 13.30
C ARG A 163 -8.81 -5.97 12.19
N PHE A 164 -8.10 -6.52 11.20
CA PHE A 164 -8.68 -7.26 10.09
C PHE A 164 -8.80 -8.74 10.46
N ARG A 165 -9.90 -9.12 11.11
CA ARG A 165 -10.19 -10.50 11.51
C ARG A 165 -11.26 -11.10 10.61
N PRO A 166 -11.23 -12.42 10.38
CA PRO A 166 -12.37 -13.11 9.78
C PRO A 166 -13.66 -12.82 10.55
N GLY A 167 -14.74 -12.59 9.81
CA GLY A 167 -16.04 -12.26 10.38
C GLY A 167 -17.17 -12.57 9.44
N LEU A 168 -18.38 -12.45 9.96
CA LEU A 168 -19.62 -12.64 9.20
C LEU A 168 -19.99 -11.34 8.46
N ARG A 169 -20.75 -11.50 7.38
CA ARG A 169 -21.37 -10.40 6.64
C ARG A 169 -22.36 -9.67 7.56
N ASP A 170 -22.21 -8.35 7.69
CA ASP A 170 -23.15 -7.51 8.43
C ASP A 170 -24.48 -7.43 7.66
N PRO A 171 -25.60 -7.88 8.23
CA PRO A 171 -26.90 -7.90 7.53
C PRO A 171 -27.39 -6.50 7.16
N ALA A 172 -27.21 -5.50 8.01
CA ALA A 172 -27.66 -4.13 7.74
C ALA A 172 -26.83 -3.49 6.62
N LEU A 173 -25.52 -3.75 6.60
CA LEU A 173 -24.65 -3.27 5.53
C LEU A 173 -24.95 -4.01 4.20
N ALA A 174 -25.25 -5.31 4.26
CA ALA A 174 -25.67 -6.08 3.10
C ALA A 174 -27.02 -5.58 2.53
N GLU A 175 -27.97 -5.25 3.39
CA GLU A 175 -29.27 -4.67 2.99
C GLU A 175 -29.09 -3.30 2.34
N ARG A 176 -28.21 -2.43 2.88
CA ARG A 176 -27.86 -1.11 2.31
C ARG A 176 -27.50 -1.20 0.82
N TYR A 177 -26.85 -2.27 0.41
CA TYR A 177 -26.39 -2.49 -0.97
C TYR A 177 -27.22 -3.52 -1.74
N GLY A 178 -28.34 -4.03 -1.19
CA GLY A 178 -29.19 -5.04 -1.84
C GLY A 178 -28.50 -6.38 -2.09
N LEU A 179 -27.61 -6.81 -1.17
CA LEU A 179 -26.75 -7.99 -1.33
C LEU A 179 -27.35 -9.28 -0.74
N ALA A 180 -28.61 -9.28 -0.34
CA ALA A 180 -29.29 -10.48 0.16
C ALA A 180 -29.31 -11.58 -0.91
N GLY A 181 -28.77 -12.76 -0.60
CA GLY A 181 -28.68 -13.89 -1.53
C GLY A 181 -27.70 -13.68 -2.69
N LYS A 182 -26.92 -12.60 -2.70
CA LYS A 182 -25.95 -12.31 -3.75
C LYS A 182 -24.55 -12.82 -3.40
N ARG A 183 -23.84 -13.25 -4.44
CA ARG A 183 -22.40 -13.52 -4.43
C ARG A 183 -21.66 -12.25 -4.79
N VAL A 184 -20.69 -11.84 -3.99
CA VAL A 184 -20.10 -10.50 -4.07
C VAL A 184 -18.61 -10.56 -4.40
N LEU A 185 -18.22 -9.99 -5.53
CA LEU A 185 -16.85 -9.58 -5.80
C LEU A 185 -16.63 -8.18 -5.21
N PHE A 186 -15.45 -7.92 -4.68
CA PHE A 186 -15.13 -6.61 -4.13
C PHE A 186 -13.76 -6.11 -4.59
N THR A 187 -13.68 -4.84 -4.93
CA THR A 187 -12.43 -4.09 -5.10
C THR A 187 -12.53 -2.77 -4.36
N PHE A 188 -11.47 -2.36 -3.68
CA PHE A 188 -11.40 -1.10 -2.95
C PHE A 188 -10.22 -0.25 -3.41
N GLY A 189 -10.48 1.03 -3.74
CA GLY A 189 -9.44 1.95 -4.13
C GLY A 189 -9.94 3.29 -4.65
N ARG A 190 -9.00 4.19 -4.97
CA ARG A 190 -9.34 5.46 -5.62
C ARG A 190 -9.75 5.23 -7.07
N LEU A 191 -10.79 5.93 -7.52
CA LEU A 191 -11.29 5.85 -8.88
C LEU A 191 -10.69 6.99 -9.71
N VAL A 192 -9.45 6.80 -10.17
CA VAL A 192 -8.71 7.80 -10.96
C VAL A 192 -8.23 7.18 -12.27
N SER A 193 -8.34 7.94 -13.37
CA SER A 193 -8.03 7.46 -14.72
C SER A 193 -6.56 7.05 -14.88
N GLU A 194 -5.65 7.74 -14.21
CA GLU A 194 -4.23 7.40 -14.16
C GLU A 194 -3.99 6.07 -13.43
N GLN A 195 -4.96 5.64 -12.62
CA GLN A 195 -4.94 4.38 -11.89
C GLN A 195 -5.95 3.35 -12.45
N ARG A 196 -6.27 3.38 -13.74
CA ARG A 196 -6.92 2.24 -14.44
C ARG A 196 -6.22 0.92 -14.14
N ALA A 197 -5.01 1.04 -13.70
CA ALA A 197 -4.16 0.01 -13.17
C ALA A 197 -4.73 -0.84 -12.02
N LYS A 198 -5.91 -0.49 -11.42
CA LYS A 198 -6.55 -1.30 -10.36
C LYS A 198 -7.33 -2.53 -10.87
N GLY A 199 -7.54 -2.65 -12.17
CA GLY A 199 -8.17 -3.83 -12.77
C GLY A 199 -9.69 -3.86 -12.71
N MET A 200 -10.36 -2.74 -12.40
CA MET A 200 -11.84 -2.69 -12.36
C MET A 200 -12.45 -2.91 -13.74
N ASP A 201 -11.80 -2.41 -14.78
CA ASP A 201 -12.21 -2.59 -16.18
C ASP A 201 -12.15 -4.07 -16.60
N GLU A 202 -11.13 -4.78 -16.17
CA GLU A 202 -10.87 -6.20 -16.46
C GLU A 202 -11.88 -7.10 -15.74
N VAL A 203 -12.19 -6.79 -14.48
CA VAL A 203 -13.24 -7.51 -13.73
C VAL A 203 -14.59 -7.35 -14.42
N MET A 204 -15.00 -6.11 -14.79
CA MET A 204 -16.26 -5.87 -15.49
C MET A 204 -16.30 -6.57 -16.84
N GLN A 205 -15.20 -6.64 -17.58
CA GLN A 205 -15.11 -7.36 -18.86
C GLN A 205 -15.28 -8.88 -18.69
N ALA A 206 -14.83 -9.44 -17.58
CA ALA A 206 -14.99 -10.87 -17.28
C ALA A 206 -16.43 -11.23 -16.80
N MET A 207 -17.17 -10.27 -16.23
CA MET A 207 -18.47 -10.53 -15.60
C MET A 207 -19.53 -11.17 -16.51
N PRO A 208 -19.73 -10.75 -17.79
CA PRO A 208 -20.76 -11.38 -18.64
C PRO A 208 -20.60 -12.91 -18.75
N GLY A 209 -19.36 -13.41 -18.87
CA GLY A 209 -19.09 -14.83 -18.88
C GLY A 209 -19.27 -15.52 -17.52
N LEU A 210 -19.04 -14.79 -16.42
CA LEU A 210 -19.24 -15.31 -15.06
C LEU A 210 -20.71 -15.37 -14.66
N LEU A 211 -21.55 -14.46 -15.15
CA LEU A 211 -22.98 -14.41 -14.88
C LEU A 211 -23.73 -15.62 -15.46
N SER A 212 -23.19 -16.26 -16.49
CA SER A 212 -23.75 -17.52 -16.99
C SER A 212 -23.67 -18.66 -15.97
N ASP A 213 -22.59 -18.68 -15.17
CA ASP A 213 -22.36 -19.68 -14.11
C ASP A 213 -22.97 -19.22 -12.76
N HIS A 214 -23.00 -17.90 -12.54
CA HIS A 214 -23.36 -17.26 -11.28
C HIS A 214 -24.30 -16.07 -11.53
N PRO A 215 -25.59 -16.27 -11.83
CA PRO A 215 -26.52 -15.17 -12.15
C PRO A 215 -26.79 -14.23 -10.96
N ASP A 216 -26.45 -14.65 -9.76
CA ASP A 216 -26.50 -13.89 -8.51
C ASP A 216 -25.24 -13.04 -8.24
N LEU A 217 -24.25 -13.07 -9.15
CA LEU A 217 -22.97 -12.36 -8.97
C LEU A 217 -23.15 -10.85 -9.07
N VAL A 218 -22.56 -10.14 -8.10
CA VAL A 218 -22.50 -8.66 -8.04
C VAL A 218 -21.06 -8.22 -7.82
N TYR A 219 -20.67 -7.15 -8.47
CA TYR A 219 -19.39 -6.51 -8.27
C TYR A 219 -19.54 -5.22 -7.49
N LEU A 220 -19.04 -5.22 -6.24
CA LEU A 220 -19.03 -4.07 -5.35
C LEU A 220 -17.70 -3.31 -5.53
N ILE A 221 -17.75 -2.03 -5.88
CA ILE A 221 -16.60 -1.17 -6.06
C ILE A 221 -16.60 -0.10 -4.97
N GLY A 222 -15.63 -0.22 -4.06
CA GLY A 222 -15.45 0.71 -2.95
C GLY A 222 -14.48 1.84 -3.30
N GLY A 223 -14.86 3.08 -2.96
CA GLY A 223 -14.03 4.26 -3.14
C GLY A 223 -14.67 5.34 -3.99
N THR A 224 -13.91 6.44 -4.15
CA THR A 224 -14.35 7.62 -4.91
C THR A 224 -13.25 8.10 -5.86
N GLY A 225 -13.65 8.89 -6.84
CA GLY A 225 -12.72 9.54 -7.75
C GLY A 225 -13.36 9.98 -9.06
N PRO A 226 -12.66 10.80 -9.86
CA PRO A 226 -13.19 11.38 -11.09
C PRO A 226 -13.46 10.35 -12.19
N ASP A 227 -12.94 9.12 -12.10
CA ASP A 227 -13.14 8.06 -13.09
C ASP A 227 -14.47 7.29 -12.89
N ARG A 228 -15.20 7.54 -11.80
CA ARG A 228 -16.48 6.88 -11.51
C ARG A 228 -17.49 6.97 -12.66
N PRO A 229 -17.76 8.15 -13.27
CA PRO A 229 -18.73 8.24 -14.36
C PRO A 229 -18.37 7.36 -15.58
N ARG A 230 -17.07 7.23 -15.89
CA ARG A 230 -16.61 6.35 -16.97
C ARG A 230 -16.86 4.88 -16.63
N LEU A 231 -16.58 4.46 -15.39
CA LEU A 231 -16.82 3.09 -14.95
C LEU A 231 -18.31 2.75 -14.92
N GLU A 232 -19.18 3.68 -14.49
CA GLU A 232 -20.65 3.52 -14.55
C GLU A 232 -21.15 3.38 -15.99
N ALA A 233 -20.66 4.21 -16.91
CA ALA A 233 -20.97 4.09 -18.33
C ALA A 233 -20.53 2.73 -18.89
N LYS A 234 -19.33 2.27 -18.57
CA LYS A 234 -18.82 0.96 -18.98
C LYS A 234 -19.68 -0.19 -18.45
N ALA A 235 -20.09 -0.14 -17.18
CA ALA A 235 -21.00 -1.14 -16.62
C ALA A 235 -22.31 -1.20 -17.40
N LYS A 236 -22.89 -0.04 -17.76
CA LYS A 236 -24.10 0.04 -18.57
C LYS A 236 -23.92 -0.54 -19.99
N ASP A 237 -22.79 -0.17 -20.64
CA ASP A 237 -22.49 -0.64 -22.01
C ASP A 237 -22.30 -2.16 -22.07
N LEU A 238 -21.84 -2.77 -20.97
CA LEU A 238 -21.69 -4.23 -20.82
C LEU A 238 -22.95 -4.92 -20.33
N GLY A 239 -24.07 -4.21 -20.13
CA GLY A 239 -25.31 -4.78 -19.60
C GLY A 239 -25.25 -5.15 -18.11
N LEU A 240 -24.32 -4.55 -17.35
CA LEU A 240 -24.05 -4.87 -15.95
C LEU A 240 -24.64 -3.85 -14.96
N ALA A 241 -25.60 -3.01 -15.38
CA ALA A 241 -26.14 -1.93 -14.55
C ALA A 241 -26.68 -2.43 -13.19
N ASP A 242 -27.31 -3.62 -13.17
CA ASP A 242 -27.87 -4.26 -11.98
C ASP A 242 -26.86 -5.17 -11.23
N HIS A 243 -25.66 -5.32 -11.77
CA HIS A 243 -24.61 -6.21 -11.25
C HIS A 243 -23.36 -5.46 -10.75
N VAL A 244 -23.26 -4.14 -10.94
CA VAL A 244 -22.13 -3.33 -10.46
C VAL A 244 -22.64 -2.25 -9.52
N ILE A 245 -22.13 -2.25 -8.30
CA ILE A 245 -22.54 -1.33 -7.24
C ILE A 245 -21.33 -0.48 -6.81
N PHE A 246 -21.47 0.84 -6.85
CA PHE A 246 -20.47 1.78 -6.39
C PHE A 246 -20.84 2.28 -4.99
N THR A 247 -20.07 1.89 -3.96
CA THR A 247 -20.36 2.27 -2.57
C THR A 247 -20.10 3.76 -2.27
N GLY A 248 -19.27 4.42 -3.08
CA GLY A 248 -18.70 5.71 -2.70
C GLY A 248 -17.58 5.57 -1.66
N ARG A 249 -17.37 6.64 -0.90
CA ARG A 249 -16.35 6.65 0.17
C ARG A 249 -16.73 5.70 1.28
N ILE A 250 -15.81 4.83 1.65
CA ILE A 250 -15.91 3.95 2.81
C ILE A 250 -15.10 4.59 3.94
N ALA A 251 -15.74 4.80 5.09
CA ALA A 251 -15.06 5.28 6.29
C ALA A 251 -14.08 4.21 6.80
N GLU A 252 -13.00 4.63 7.44
CA GLU A 252 -11.96 3.71 7.89
C GLU A 252 -12.50 2.69 8.92
N GLU A 253 -13.49 3.10 9.72
CA GLU A 253 -14.18 2.28 10.71
C GLU A 253 -15.06 1.20 10.07
N GLU A 254 -15.68 1.50 8.91
CA GLU A 254 -16.54 0.56 8.17
C GLU A 254 -15.76 -0.38 7.24
N LYS A 255 -14.45 -0.18 7.08
CA LYS A 255 -13.64 -0.87 6.08
C LYS A 255 -13.62 -2.39 6.27
N VAL A 256 -13.48 -2.86 7.50
CA VAL A 256 -13.48 -4.30 7.82
C VAL A 256 -14.83 -4.93 7.49
N ALA A 257 -15.94 -4.26 7.85
CA ALA A 257 -17.28 -4.72 7.54
C ALA A 257 -17.53 -4.81 6.02
N HIS A 258 -16.98 -3.88 5.24
CA HIS A 258 -17.06 -3.95 3.77
C HIS A 258 -16.28 -5.13 3.19
N TYR A 259 -15.10 -5.49 3.73
CA TYR A 259 -14.44 -6.73 3.33
C TYR A 259 -15.30 -7.95 3.65
N HIS A 260 -15.98 -7.98 4.79
CA HIS A 260 -16.85 -9.11 5.16
C HIS A 260 -18.07 -9.30 4.22
N LEU A 261 -18.47 -8.26 3.47
CA LEU A 261 -19.50 -8.41 2.44
C LEU A 261 -19.08 -9.30 1.27
N ALA A 262 -17.79 -9.37 0.99
CA ALA A 262 -17.26 -10.04 -0.19
C ALA A 262 -17.14 -11.55 -0.03
N ASP A 263 -17.40 -12.29 -1.11
CA ASP A 263 -17.08 -13.69 -1.27
C ASP A 263 -15.68 -13.86 -1.89
N ALA A 264 -15.24 -12.88 -2.71
CA ALA A 264 -13.87 -12.78 -3.17
C ALA A 264 -13.46 -11.30 -3.35
N TYR A 265 -12.21 -10.99 -2.98
CA TYR A 265 -11.56 -9.72 -3.30
C TYR A 265 -10.77 -9.86 -4.60
N VAL A 266 -11.05 -9.00 -5.58
CA VAL A 266 -10.50 -9.17 -6.92
C VAL A 266 -9.78 -7.89 -7.39
N MET A 267 -8.48 -7.98 -7.67
CA MET A 267 -7.69 -6.83 -8.10
C MET A 267 -6.62 -7.23 -9.14
N PRO A 268 -7.02 -7.46 -10.42
CA PRO A 268 -6.09 -7.71 -11.52
C PRO A 268 -5.41 -6.41 -11.97
N SER A 269 -4.55 -5.86 -11.12
CA SER A 269 -3.94 -4.55 -11.26
C SER A 269 -2.70 -4.53 -12.15
N ARG A 270 -2.26 -3.31 -12.54
CA ARG A 270 -0.98 -3.09 -13.26
C ARG A 270 -0.11 -2.03 -12.59
N GLY A 271 -0.55 -1.52 -11.46
CA GLY A 271 0.06 -0.35 -10.83
C GLY A 271 0.25 -0.45 -9.31
N GLU A 272 0.22 -1.65 -8.74
CA GLU A 272 0.41 -1.82 -7.30
C GLU A 272 1.89 -2.01 -6.96
N GLY A 273 2.39 -1.22 -6.01
CA GLY A 273 3.70 -1.46 -5.42
C GLY A 273 3.73 -2.76 -4.62
N MET A 274 2.62 -3.06 -3.94
CA MET A 274 2.41 -4.31 -3.20
C MET A 274 0.93 -4.67 -3.02
N GLY A 275 0.01 -3.69 -2.84
CA GLY A 275 -1.42 -3.96 -2.69
C GLY A 275 -1.85 -4.30 -1.26
N ILE A 276 -1.63 -3.38 -0.31
CA ILE A 276 -2.03 -3.54 1.11
C ILE A 276 -3.51 -3.94 1.26
N VAL A 277 -4.38 -3.45 0.37
CA VAL A 277 -5.83 -3.78 0.38
C VAL A 277 -6.11 -5.26 0.14
N ILE A 278 -5.22 -5.96 -0.57
CA ILE A 278 -5.30 -7.42 -0.75
C ILE A 278 -4.95 -8.13 0.56
N LEU A 279 -3.91 -7.66 1.27
CA LEU A 279 -3.56 -8.17 2.60
C LEU A 279 -4.71 -7.98 3.58
N GLU A 280 -5.37 -6.81 3.56
CA GLU A 280 -6.53 -6.52 4.40
C GLU A 280 -7.68 -7.47 4.13
N ALA A 281 -7.99 -7.74 2.85
CA ALA A 281 -9.03 -8.68 2.45
C ALA A 281 -8.74 -10.09 2.96
N MET A 282 -7.51 -10.60 2.74
CA MET A 282 -7.09 -11.92 3.22
C MET A 282 -7.10 -12.00 4.75
N ALA A 283 -6.67 -10.94 5.44
CA ALA A 283 -6.71 -10.87 6.90
C ALA A 283 -8.14 -10.88 7.45
N ALA A 284 -9.08 -10.23 6.74
CA ALA A 284 -10.52 -10.29 7.02
C ALA A 284 -11.17 -11.63 6.65
N GLY A 285 -10.39 -12.61 6.19
CA GLY A 285 -10.85 -13.94 5.84
C GLY A 285 -11.54 -14.04 4.47
N VAL A 286 -11.31 -13.07 3.59
CA VAL A 286 -11.86 -13.06 2.24
C VAL A 286 -10.82 -13.59 1.25
N PRO A 287 -11.14 -14.65 0.49
CA PRO A 287 -10.26 -15.11 -0.58
C PRO A 287 -9.94 -13.99 -1.55
N ALA A 288 -8.69 -13.87 -1.95
CA ALA A 288 -8.25 -12.79 -2.81
C ALA A 288 -7.59 -13.28 -4.10
N MET A 289 -7.70 -12.49 -5.16
CA MET A 289 -7.03 -12.65 -6.44
C MET A 289 -6.20 -11.39 -6.75
N ALA A 290 -5.00 -11.58 -7.27
CA ALA A 290 -4.07 -10.49 -7.60
C ALA A 290 -3.50 -10.62 -9.02
N SER A 291 -2.70 -9.64 -9.41
CA SER A 291 -2.06 -9.57 -10.73
C SER A 291 -0.68 -10.23 -10.77
N ALA A 292 -0.31 -10.74 -11.94
CA ALA A 292 1.06 -11.17 -12.25
C ALA A 292 1.98 -10.02 -12.72
N LYS A 293 1.44 -8.82 -13.00
CA LYS A 293 2.15 -7.73 -13.69
C LYS A 293 2.76 -6.67 -12.76
N ASP A 294 2.48 -6.74 -11.46
CA ASP A 294 2.93 -5.75 -10.48
C ASP A 294 3.27 -6.39 -9.12
N GLY A 295 3.56 -5.58 -8.12
CA GLY A 295 3.95 -6.05 -6.79
C GLY A 295 2.87 -6.83 -6.03
N SER A 296 1.63 -6.84 -6.50
CA SER A 296 0.56 -7.65 -5.89
C SER A 296 0.79 -9.16 -6.05
N ARG A 297 1.61 -9.59 -7.00
CA ARG A 297 2.10 -10.96 -7.10
C ARG A 297 2.82 -11.39 -5.82
N GLU A 298 3.69 -10.53 -5.31
CA GLU A 298 4.46 -10.80 -4.07
C GLU A 298 3.56 -10.83 -2.84
N THR A 299 2.49 -10.02 -2.83
CA THR A 299 1.43 -10.07 -1.82
C THR A 299 0.75 -11.44 -1.75
N MET A 300 0.64 -12.11 -2.89
CA MET A 300 0.12 -13.47 -2.98
C MET A 300 1.18 -14.55 -2.72
N ARG A 301 2.42 -14.16 -2.36
CA ARG A 301 3.55 -15.06 -2.19
C ARG A 301 3.67 -16.04 -3.36
N ASP A 302 3.68 -15.50 -4.57
CA ASP A 302 3.76 -16.25 -5.83
C ASP A 302 2.68 -17.35 -5.99
N GLY A 303 1.46 -17.08 -5.50
CA GLY A 303 0.29 -17.95 -5.64
C GLY A 303 -0.01 -18.82 -4.41
N MET A 304 0.84 -18.83 -3.39
CA MET A 304 0.60 -19.57 -2.14
C MET A 304 -0.70 -19.12 -1.46
N LEU A 305 -0.94 -17.80 -1.40
CA LEU A 305 -2.08 -17.22 -0.68
C LEU A 305 -3.36 -17.13 -1.53
N GLY A 306 -3.26 -17.24 -2.86
CA GLY A 306 -4.42 -17.17 -3.75
C GLY A 306 -4.03 -17.08 -5.23
N PRO A 307 -5.01 -17.06 -6.14
CA PRO A 307 -4.78 -17.01 -7.57
C PRO A 307 -4.10 -15.71 -8.02
N ILE A 308 -3.18 -15.86 -8.97
CA ILE A 308 -2.51 -14.78 -9.68
C ILE A 308 -2.92 -14.85 -11.15
N VAL A 309 -3.29 -13.71 -11.74
CA VAL A 309 -3.80 -13.65 -13.11
C VAL A 309 -3.01 -12.69 -13.99
N ASP A 310 -3.01 -12.94 -15.29
CA ASP A 310 -2.60 -11.95 -16.27
C ASP A 310 -3.77 -11.00 -16.56
N PRO A 311 -3.68 -9.71 -16.18
CA PRO A 311 -4.75 -8.75 -16.43
C PRO A 311 -4.94 -8.43 -17.93
N ASP A 312 -4.00 -8.79 -18.80
CA ASP A 312 -4.10 -8.60 -20.25
C ASP A 312 -4.83 -9.76 -20.93
N ASP A 313 -5.09 -10.86 -20.20
CA ASP A 313 -5.86 -12.01 -20.66
C ASP A 313 -7.21 -12.11 -19.93
N PRO A 314 -8.35 -11.77 -20.59
CA PRO A 314 -9.68 -11.88 -20.00
C PRO A 314 -10.02 -13.30 -19.51
N ALA A 315 -9.50 -14.34 -20.17
CA ALA A 315 -9.73 -15.73 -19.75
C ALA A 315 -8.99 -16.03 -18.43
N SER A 316 -7.76 -15.53 -18.28
CA SER A 316 -7.01 -15.62 -17.04
C SER A 316 -7.73 -14.92 -15.89
N VAL A 317 -8.25 -13.70 -16.13
CA VAL A 317 -9.02 -12.94 -15.12
C VAL A 317 -10.27 -13.72 -14.70
N ALA A 318 -11.06 -14.22 -15.66
CA ALA A 318 -12.27 -15.00 -15.36
C ALA A 318 -11.95 -16.29 -14.57
N ALA A 319 -10.90 -17.01 -14.98
CA ALA A 319 -10.44 -18.22 -14.28
C ALA A 319 -9.99 -17.91 -12.85
N GLY A 320 -9.24 -16.81 -12.64
CA GLY A 320 -8.81 -16.37 -11.32
C GLY A 320 -9.97 -15.98 -10.40
N ILE A 321 -11.00 -15.31 -10.94
CA ILE A 321 -12.22 -14.97 -10.19
C ILE A 321 -12.92 -16.25 -9.73
N ARG A 322 -13.14 -17.24 -10.64
CA ARG A 322 -13.73 -18.54 -10.28
C ARG A 322 -12.90 -19.25 -9.21
N ALA A 323 -11.58 -19.27 -9.37
CA ALA A 323 -10.69 -19.89 -8.41
C ALA A 323 -10.75 -19.21 -7.04
N ALA A 324 -10.82 -17.88 -6.98
CA ALA A 324 -10.98 -17.14 -5.73
C ALA A 324 -12.34 -17.46 -5.06
N LEU A 325 -13.44 -17.46 -5.82
CA LEU A 325 -14.79 -17.78 -5.32
C LEU A 325 -14.93 -19.23 -4.82
N ALA A 326 -14.12 -20.15 -5.33
CA ALA A 326 -14.11 -21.55 -4.91
C ALA A 326 -13.31 -21.81 -3.62
N ARG A 327 -12.48 -20.85 -3.16
CA ARG A 327 -11.70 -21.01 -1.93
C ARG A 327 -12.57 -20.82 -0.69
N PRO A 328 -12.32 -21.56 0.37
CA PRO A 328 -13.02 -21.35 1.63
C PRO A 328 -12.68 -19.99 2.22
N ARG A 329 -13.65 -19.38 2.89
CA ARG A 329 -13.40 -18.18 3.70
C ARG A 329 -12.55 -18.54 4.91
N GLY A 330 -11.67 -17.62 5.27
CA GLY A 330 -10.73 -17.79 6.37
C GLY A 330 -9.40 -17.14 6.04
N ARG A 331 -8.59 -16.90 7.06
CA ARG A 331 -7.24 -16.37 6.87
C ARG A 331 -6.37 -17.47 6.23
N PRO A 332 -5.73 -17.21 5.08
CA PRO A 332 -4.88 -18.22 4.46
C PRO A 332 -3.62 -18.47 5.30
N GLU A 333 -3.17 -19.72 5.33
CA GLU A 333 -1.92 -20.10 5.96
C GLU A 333 -0.74 -19.36 5.31
N GLY A 334 0.19 -18.88 6.13
CA GLY A 334 1.34 -18.11 5.67
C GLY A 334 1.10 -16.60 5.53
N LEU A 335 -0.10 -16.08 5.83
CA LEU A 335 -0.36 -14.64 5.86
C LEU A 335 0.40 -13.93 7.00
N ASP A 336 0.79 -14.65 8.05
CA ASP A 336 1.58 -14.12 9.19
C ASP A 336 2.95 -13.57 8.75
N TYR A 337 3.42 -13.96 7.57
CA TYR A 337 4.57 -13.33 6.91
C TYR A 337 4.42 -11.80 6.81
N PHE A 338 3.19 -11.28 6.68
CA PHE A 338 2.85 -9.87 6.60
C PHE A 338 2.30 -9.30 7.91
N SER A 339 2.46 -10.00 9.02
CA SER A 339 2.06 -9.48 10.35
C SER A 339 2.94 -8.30 10.77
N ARG A 340 2.43 -7.47 11.68
CA ARG A 340 3.21 -6.40 12.32
C ARG A 340 4.44 -6.92 13.02
N GLU A 341 4.33 -8.08 13.68
CA GLU A 341 5.46 -8.71 14.35
C GLU A 341 6.57 -9.09 13.37
N SER A 342 6.23 -9.77 12.25
CA SER A 342 7.19 -10.11 11.21
C SER A 342 7.82 -8.86 10.56
N PHE A 343 7.06 -7.77 10.45
CA PHE A 343 7.55 -6.50 9.93
C PHE A 343 8.56 -5.87 10.91
N ARG A 344 8.24 -5.84 12.22
CA ARG A 344 9.14 -5.32 13.25
C ARG A 344 10.45 -6.10 13.29
N GLN A 345 10.39 -7.43 13.25
CA GLN A 345 11.58 -8.29 13.22
C GLN A 345 12.47 -8.02 12.01
N ARG A 346 11.89 -7.84 10.80
CA ARG A 346 12.64 -7.49 9.60
C ARG A 346 13.29 -6.12 9.73
N LEU A 347 12.54 -5.11 10.17
CA LEU A 347 13.11 -3.77 10.33
C LEU A 347 14.21 -3.75 11.39
N SER A 348 14.01 -4.47 12.51
CA SER A 348 15.03 -4.64 13.55
C SER A 348 16.31 -5.26 12.97
N GLY A 349 16.20 -6.32 12.17
CA GLY A 349 17.35 -6.93 11.49
C GLY A 349 18.07 -5.96 10.52
N LEU A 350 17.34 -5.03 9.88
CA LEU A 350 17.97 -3.99 9.06
C LEU A 350 18.75 -2.98 9.91
N LEU A 351 18.31 -2.68 11.12
CA LEU A 351 18.98 -1.76 12.02
C LEU A 351 20.32 -2.31 12.55
N ASP A 352 20.56 -3.62 12.50
CA ASP A 352 21.88 -4.22 12.84
C ASP A 352 22.98 -3.63 11.95
N GLU A 353 22.68 -3.34 10.69
CA GLU A 353 23.63 -2.70 9.75
C GLU A 353 24.07 -1.27 10.16
N VAL A 354 23.33 -0.64 11.07
CA VAL A 354 23.66 0.69 11.61
C VAL A 354 24.45 0.57 12.90
N ALA A 355 24.09 -0.41 13.76
CA ALA A 355 24.71 -0.63 15.05
C ALA A 355 26.16 -1.14 14.95
N ASP A 356 26.51 -1.84 13.85
CA ASP A 356 27.85 -2.39 13.60
C ASP A 356 28.84 -1.35 13.02
N ARG A 357 28.48 -0.06 12.94
CA ARG A 357 29.34 1.03 12.45
C ARG A 357 29.89 1.88 13.59
#